data_258da198c646ad6fffb26aa4f57e1b03
#
_entry.id   258da198c646ad6fffb26aa4f57e1b03
#
_cell.length_a   1.000
_cell.length_b   1.000
_cell.length_c   1.000
_cell.angle_alpha   90.00
_cell.angle_beta   90.00
_cell.angle_gamma   90.00
#
_symmetry.space_group_name_H-M   'P 1'
#
loop_
_entity.id
_entity.type
_entity.pdbx_description
1 polymer ?
#
loop_
_entity_poly.entity_id
_entity_poly.type
_entity_poly.pdbx_seq_one_letter_code
_entity_poly.pdbx_strand_id
1 'polypeptide(L)'
;MPTPKKLLAVALSAALGVSLAACGGAPQQADTEDLATITVMGPVLDQQAPAGDGILHKKIEEFTGKKLAITWVPNSAYGDRTNVTLAADNIPEVMVIQDKAPGFVRSAQAGAFWDLTEKLNSGKWPHLKAENEAMQLNASINGKNYGVPRLRDPMRTAVIIRKDWLDKLGLQMPETTEDLYEIAKAFTTQDPDGNGKADTYGLILPKWGGYQNAGPYDVMETWYGAPNGWGEKDGKLVPTVDTPEALEAAKFFKKLVDEKLVNPDYASMDATKWNDPFVQGKGGIIIDVSSRAAAIMGLFKQQDAQNFASYVDMTGNLKGPDGEKRSYPTLGYAGFLAISRQSVPTEAELDDILTTLDKLASKEGQILENNGIQDVSFKVDGDWSVTIKGGDADVINADTKSFAQLGTNTAGYEAYTVKPSTADEEAFYLKRLAIHEEDMKTAVHNPANALVSETFVSKGAQLNQILVDARLKFIAGQFTEDQYNAEVKRWHAEGGDQVIKEMNELYAKR
;
A
#
# COMPACT_ATOMS: atom_id res chain seq x y z
N MET A 1 -29.29 -26.50 49.50
CA MET A 1 -30.70 -26.45 49.97
C MET A 1 -31.31 -25.17 49.52
N PRO A 2 -32.57 -25.06 49.14
CA PRO A 2 -33.19 -25.65 47.94
C PRO A 2 -33.88 -24.58 47.04
N THR A 3 -33.99 -24.90 45.79
CA THR A 3 -35.09 -24.76 44.79
C THR A 3 -36.48 -24.28 45.27
N PRO A 4 -37.50 -24.09 44.44
CA PRO A 4 -37.66 -23.88 43.00
C PRO A 4 -38.88 -23.06 42.52
N LYS A 5 -39.12 -23.00 41.17
CA LYS A 5 -40.45 -22.96 40.45
C LYS A 5 -41.15 -21.61 40.32
N LYS A 6 -41.71 -21.18 39.12
CA LYS A 6 -42.69 -21.85 38.31
C LYS A 6 -42.81 -21.24 36.91
N LEU A 7 -43.09 -22.08 35.94
CA LEU A 7 -43.69 -21.85 34.64
C LEU A 7 -45.06 -21.15 34.73
N LEU A 8 -45.42 -20.34 33.72
CA LEU A 8 -46.82 -20.32 33.21
C LEU A 8 -46.80 -19.95 31.70
N ALA A 9 -47.29 -20.89 30.91
CA ALA A 9 -47.70 -20.69 29.52
C ALA A 9 -49.21 -20.40 29.51
N VAL A 10 -49.66 -19.51 28.64
CA VAL A 10 -51.06 -19.48 28.16
C VAL A 10 -51.06 -19.08 26.69
N ALA A 11 -51.82 -19.87 25.93
CA ALA A 11 -52.02 -19.75 24.50
C ALA A 11 -53.35 -19.11 24.13
N LEU A 12 -53.44 -18.78 22.84
CA LEU A 12 -54.66 -18.65 21.98
C LEU A 12 -55.61 -17.49 22.20
N SER A 13 -55.88 -16.69 21.15
CA SER A 13 -57.10 -16.84 20.33
C SER A 13 -57.09 -15.86 19.13
N ALA A 14 -57.49 -16.37 18.00
CA ALA A 14 -57.75 -15.66 16.74
C ALA A 14 -59.13 -14.93 16.80
N ALA A 15 -59.24 -13.80 16.10
CA ALA A 15 -60.53 -13.30 15.61
C ALA A 15 -60.35 -12.50 14.30
N LEU A 16 -60.96 -12.99 13.23
CA LEU A 16 -61.20 -12.29 11.95
C LEU A 16 -62.19 -11.13 12.16
N GLY A 17 -61.93 -10.01 11.45
CA GLY A 17 -62.88 -8.93 11.31
C GLY A 17 -62.64 -8.20 9.99
N VAL A 18 -63.43 -8.51 8.98
CA VAL A 18 -63.51 -7.81 7.69
C VAL A 18 -64.36 -6.54 7.87
N SER A 19 -63.89 -5.37 7.40
CA SER A 19 -64.74 -4.22 7.12
C SER A 19 -64.18 -3.44 5.91
N LEU A 20 -65.04 -3.22 4.92
CA LEU A 20 -64.81 -2.51 3.66
C LEU A 20 -64.85 -0.98 3.82
N ALA A 21 -64.06 -0.32 3.01
CA ALA A 21 -64.23 0.90 2.23
C ALA A 21 -64.49 2.25 2.90
N ALA A 22 -63.54 3.17 2.66
CA ALA A 22 -63.86 4.53 2.23
C ALA A 22 -62.67 5.17 1.48
N CYS A 23 -62.93 5.65 0.26
CA CYS A 23 -61.99 6.41 -0.57
C CYS A 23 -61.65 7.74 0.07
N GLY A 24 -60.36 8.05 0.16
CA GLY A 24 -59.82 9.38 0.44
C GLY A 24 -58.42 9.44 -0.12
N GLY A 25 -58.22 10.12 -1.28
CA GLY A 25 -56.94 10.26 -1.93
C GLY A 25 -55.97 11.01 -1.03
N ALA A 26 -54.92 10.29 -0.59
CA ALA A 26 -53.69 10.87 -0.08
C ALA A 26 -52.67 10.98 -1.23
N PRO A 27 -51.76 11.97 -1.22
CA PRO A 27 -50.77 12.10 -2.27
C PRO A 27 -49.89 10.85 -2.25
N GLN A 28 -49.70 10.23 -3.44
CA GLN A 28 -48.74 9.17 -3.65
C GLN A 28 -47.37 9.67 -3.20
N GLN A 29 -46.89 9.13 -2.07
CA GLN A 29 -45.46 9.09 -1.81
C GLN A 29 -44.85 8.29 -2.97
N ALA A 30 -43.88 8.91 -3.64
CA ALA A 30 -43.08 8.23 -4.64
C ALA A 30 -42.54 6.95 -3.96
N ASP A 31 -42.80 5.80 -4.58
CA ASP A 31 -42.18 4.53 -4.23
C ASP A 31 -40.68 4.77 -4.20
N THR A 32 -40.08 4.74 -3.02
CA THR A 32 -38.63 4.55 -2.91
C THR A 32 -38.42 3.14 -3.42
N GLU A 33 -37.95 3.00 -4.68
CA GLU A 33 -37.41 1.74 -5.19
C GLU A 33 -36.49 1.18 -4.13
N ASP A 34 -36.72 -0.05 -3.72
CA ASP A 34 -35.92 -0.76 -2.71
C ASP A 34 -34.57 -1.09 -3.39
N LEU A 35 -33.57 -0.20 -3.25
CA LEU A 35 -32.32 -0.32 -3.92
C LEU A 35 -31.64 -1.63 -3.49
N ALA A 36 -31.16 -2.41 -4.46
CA ALA A 36 -30.39 -3.62 -4.19
C ALA A 36 -29.18 -3.29 -3.29
N THR A 37 -28.96 -4.11 -2.27
CA THR A 37 -27.88 -3.93 -1.30
C THR A 37 -26.67 -4.75 -1.71
N ILE A 38 -25.47 -4.14 -1.70
CA ILE A 38 -24.18 -4.80 -1.88
C ILE A 38 -23.47 -4.84 -0.52
N THR A 39 -23.10 -6.05 -0.10
CA THR A 39 -22.30 -6.26 1.11
C THR A 39 -20.80 -6.11 0.82
N VAL A 40 -20.12 -5.28 1.61
CA VAL A 40 -18.70 -4.95 1.39
C VAL A 40 -17.91 -5.13 2.68
N MET A 41 -16.66 -5.58 2.62
CA MET A 41 -15.70 -5.51 3.72
C MET A 41 -14.49 -4.68 3.28
N GLY A 42 -14.19 -3.62 4.05
CA GLY A 42 -13.07 -2.71 3.78
C GLY A 42 -12.31 -2.28 5.03
N PRO A 43 -11.03 -1.88 4.88
CA PRO A 43 -10.23 -1.37 5.99
C PRO A 43 -10.60 0.08 6.32
N VAL A 44 -10.64 0.43 7.59
CA VAL A 44 -10.71 1.81 8.06
C VAL A 44 -9.31 2.30 8.45
N LEU A 45 -8.92 3.47 7.91
CA LEU A 45 -7.60 4.07 8.12
C LEU A 45 -7.61 5.22 9.14
N ASP A 46 -8.78 5.70 9.51
CA ASP A 46 -8.94 6.72 10.55
C ASP A 46 -9.25 6.10 11.92
N GLN A 47 -9.33 6.93 12.95
CA GLN A 47 -9.66 6.49 14.32
C GLN A 47 -11.11 5.99 14.44
N GLN A 48 -12.01 6.50 13.58
CA GLN A 48 -13.43 6.12 13.55
C GLN A 48 -13.82 5.66 12.14
N ALA A 49 -14.66 4.64 12.10
CA ALA A 49 -15.26 4.18 10.85
C ALA A 49 -16.36 5.17 10.39
N PRO A 50 -16.53 5.35 9.06
CA PRO A 50 -17.67 6.08 8.53
C PRO A 50 -19.00 5.51 9.04
N ALA A 51 -19.95 6.40 9.38
CA ALA A 51 -21.27 5.97 9.80
C ALA A 51 -22.06 5.45 8.59
N GLY A 52 -22.82 4.35 8.78
CA GLY A 52 -23.64 3.76 7.71
C GLY A 52 -24.79 4.65 7.21
N ASP A 53 -25.13 5.70 7.95
CA ASP A 53 -26.07 6.75 7.56
C ASP A 53 -25.40 8.11 7.35
N GLY A 54 -24.04 8.13 7.26
CA GLY A 54 -23.24 9.32 7.06
C GLY A 54 -23.55 10.06 5.76
N ILE A 55 -23.20 11.34 5.71
CA ILE A 55 -23.48 12.19 4.56
C ILE A 55 -22.80 11.67 3.29
N LEU A 56 -21.51 11.34 3.38
CA LEU A 56 -20.75 10.80 2.26
C LEU A 56 -21.25 9.42 1.84
N HIS A 57 -21.58 8.55 2.81
CA HIS A 57 -22.13 7.23 2.54
C HIS A 57 -23.41 7.32 1.71
N LYS A 58 -24.38 8.11 2.17
CA LYS A 58 -25.65 8.35 1.43
C LYS A 58 -25.42 8.93 0.03
N LYS A 59 -24.43 9.82 -0.10
CA LYS A 59 -24.11 10.41 -1.41
C LYS A 59 -23.53 9.38 -2.38
N ILE A 60 -22.71 8.45 -1.88
CA ILE A 60 -22.17 7.32 -2.68
C ILE A 60 -23.30 6.35 -3.07
N GLU A 61 -24.24 6.04 -2.16
CA GLU A 61 -25.41 5.23 -2.46
C GLU A 61 -26.31 5.88 -3.52
N GLU A 62 -26.57 7.18 -3.39
CA GLU A 62 -27.31 7.97 -4.39
C GLU A 62 -26.60 7.93 -5.76
N PHE A 63 -25.29 8.14 -5.78
CA PHE A 63 -24.48 8.13 -7.00
C PHE A 63 -24.48 6.76 -7.67
N THR A 64 -24.29 5.69 -6.91
CA THR A 64 -24.26 4.33 -7.46
C THR A 64 -25.64 3.79 -7.80
N GLY A 65 -26.69 4.23 -7.11
CA GLY A 65 -28.03 3.64 -7.17
C GLY A 65 -28.13 2.32 -6.41
N LYS A 66 -27.21 2.07 -5.45
CA LYS A 66 -27.15 0.86 -4.64
C LYS A 66 -27.05 1.21 -3.16
N LYS A 67 -27.59 0.35 -2.30
CA LYS A 67 -27.29 0.35 -0.87
C LYS A 67 -25.95 -0.33 -0.63
N LEU A 68 -25.13 0.21 0.28
CA LEU A 68 -23.83 -0.35 0.62
C LEU A 68 -23.81 -0.78 2.09
N ALA A 69 -23.89 -2.07 2.34
CA ALA A 69 -23.73 -2.63 3.69
C ALA A 69 -22.25 -2.89 3.97
N ILE A 70 -21.50 -1.85 4.43
CA ILE A 70 -20.05 -1.92 4.57
C ILE A 70 -19.69 -2.35 5.99
N THR A 71 -18.93 -3.43 6.12
CA THR A 71 -18.24 -3.83 7.33
C THR A 71 -16.84 -3.19 7.34
N TRP A 72 -16.69 -2.12 8.09
CA TRP A 72 -15.42 -1.46 8.31
C TRP A 72 -14.61 -2.17 9.39
N VAL A 73 -13.33 -2.49 9.09
CA VAL A 73 -12.41 -3.15 10.03
C VAL A 73 -11.15 -2.29 10.19
N PRO A 74 -10.70 -2.02 11.42
CA PRO A 74 -9.44 -1.29 11.64
C PRO A 74 -8.29 -1.88 10.84
N ASN A 75 -7.52 -1.05 10.15
CA ASN A 75 -6.45 -1.50 9.25
C ASN A 75 -5.42 -2.40 9.95
N SER A 76 -5.11 -2.14 11.22
CA SER A 76 -4.20 -2.96 12.04
C SER A 76 -4.71 -4.40 12.29
N ALA A 77 -6.03 -4.62 12.23
CA ALA A 77 -6.66 -5.94 12.43
C ALA A 77 -7.19 -6.53 11.10
N TYR A 78 -7.01 -5.82 9.98
CA TYR A 78 -7.67 -6.18 8.73
C TYR A 78 -7.17 -7.51 8.16
N GLY A 79 -5.86 -7.79 8.23
CA GLY A 79 -5.27 -9.04 7.77
C GLY A 79 -5.81 -10.26 8.51
N ASP A 80 -5.89 -10.19 9.84
CA ASP A 80 -6.45 -11.27 10.67
C ASP A 80 -7.95 -11.47 10.37
N ARG A 81 -8.70 -10.37 10.24
CA ARG A 81 -10.11 -10.43 9.90
C ARG A 81 -10.34 -11.04 8.52
N THR A 82 -9.49 -10.68 7.54
CA THR A 82 -9.51 -11.29 6.20
C THR A 82 -9.35 -12.80 6.29
N ASN A 83 -8.34 -13.30 7.02
CA ASN A 83 -8.12 -14.74 7.18
C ASN A 83 -9.32 -15.44 7.83
N VAL A 84 -9.92 -14.86 8.87
CA VAL A 84 -11.13 -15.40 9.52
C VAL A 84 -12.30 -15.41 8.55
N THR A 85 -12.50 -14.35 7.76
CA THR A 85 -13.60 -14.26 6.79
C THR A 85 -13.43 -15.27 5.65
N LEU A 86 -12.21 -15.49 5.15
CA LEU A 86 -11.90 -16.47 4.12
C LEU A 86 -12.12 -17.92 4.60
N ALA A 87 -11.98 -18.18 5.89
CA ALA A 87 -12.23 -19.49 6.50
C ALA A 87 -13.70 -19.73 6.86
N ALA A 88 -14.53 -18.70 6.83
CA ALA A 88 -15.94 -18.78 7.13
C ALA A 88 -16.79 -18.99 5.87
N ASP A 89 -17.98 -19.62 6.01
CA ASP A 89 -18.93 -19.77 4.91
C ASP A 89 -19.76 -18.50 4.64
N ASN A 90 -19.26 -17.33 5.02
CA ASN A 90 -19.97 -16.06 4.90
C ASN A 90 -19.00 -14.94 4.41
N ILE A 91 -18.53 -15.07 3.18
CA ILE A 91 -17.71 -14.06 2.51
C ILE A 91 -18.67 -12.99 1.96
N PRO A 92 -18.47 -11.68 2.23
CA PRO A 92 -19.29 -10.63 1.64
C PRO A 92 -19.13 -10.60 0.11
N GLU A 93 -20.08 -9.97 -0.58
CA GLU A 93 -20.08 -9.90 -2.06
C GLU A 93 -18.79 -9.27 -2.58
N VAL A 94 -18.31 -8.20 -1.92
CA VAL A 94 -17.07 -7.50 -2.27
C VAL A 94 -16.13 -7.42 -1.07
N MET A 95 -14.87 -7.78 -1.25
CA MET A 95 -13.83 -7.62 -0.24
C MET A 95 -12.64 -6.84 -0.77
N VAL A 96 -12.13 -5.90 0.03
CA VAL A 96 -10.80 -5.32 -0.20
C VAL A 96 -9.76 -6.37 0.20
N ILE A 97 -9.00 -6.85 -0.76
CA ILE A 97 -7.85 -7.72 -0.53
C ILE A 97 -6.59 -6.86 -0.65
N GLN A 98 -5.79 -6.77 0.40
CA GLN A 98 -4.64 -5.86 0.45
C GLN A 98 -3.41 -6.39 -0.27
N ASP A 99 -3.25 -7.72 -0.31
CA ASP A 99 -2.11 -8.38 -0.95
C ASP A 99 -2.46 -9.81 -1.41
N LYS A 100 -1.50 -10.49 -2.02
CA LYS A 100 -1.61 -11.91 -2.40
C LYS A 100 -1.17 -12.84 -1.25
N ALA A 101 -1.70 -12.60 -0.04
CA ALA A 101 -1.46 -13.45 1.11
C ALA A 101 -1.86 -14.90 0.84
N PRO A 102 -1.16 -15.88 1.45
CA PRO A 102 -1.40 -17.30 1.20
C PRO A 102 -2.85 -17.76 1.38
N GLY A 103 -3.57 -17.20 2.35
CA GLY A 103 -4.98 -17.50 2.58
C GLY A 103 -5.86 -17.10 1.40
N PHE A 104 -5.68 -15.90 0.88
CA PHE A 104 -6.41 -15.43 -0.28
C PHE A 104 -6.06 -16.23 -1.55
N VAL A 105 -4.76 -16.46 -1.80
CA VAL A 105 -4.31 -17.21 -2.98
C VAL A 105 -4.96 -18.60 -3.02
N ARG A 106 -4.93 -19.34 -1.91
CA ARG A 106 -5.59 -20.66 -1.83
C ARG A 106 -7.10 -20.58 -2.06
N SER A 107 -7.79 -19.61 -1.45
CA SER A 107 -9.23 -19.43 -1.62
C SER A 107 -9.61 -19.07 -3.06
N ALA A 108 -8.83 -18.17 -3.69
CA ALA A 108 -9.03 -17.77 -5.08
C ALA A 108 -8.84 -18.97 -6.04
N GLN A 109 -7.75 -19.71 -5.89
CA GLN A 109 -7.47 -20.92 -6.69
C GLN A 109 -8.48 -22.04 -6.47
N ALA A 110 -9.06 -22.13 -5.26
CA ALA A 110 -10.15 -23.07 -4.94
C ALA A 110 -11.52 -22.61 -5.50
N GLY A 111 -11.61 -21.44 -6.13
CA GLY A 111 -12.82 -20.94 -6.79
C GLY A 111 -13.77 -20.15 -5.88
N ALA A 112 -13.32 -19.66 -4.72
CA ALA A 112 -14.13 -18.84 -3.82
C ALA A 112 -14.42 -17.43 -4.41
N PHE A 113 -13.60 -16.98 -5.37
CA PHE A 113 -13.72 -15.68 -6.02
C PHE A 113 -13.85 -15.82 -7.54
N TRP A 114 -14.48 -14.83 -8.16
CA TRP A 114 -14.59 -14.74 -9.61
C TRP A 114 -13.23 -14.47 -10.26
N ASP A 115 -12.93 -15.19 -11.35
CA ASP A 115 -11.87 -14.84 -12.28
C ASP A 115 -12.41 -13.74 -13.20
N LEU A 116 -11.92 -12.53 -13.02
CA LEU A 116 -12.38 -11.33 -13.74
C LEU A 116 -11.56 -11.02 -14.99
N THR A 117 -10.58 -11.87 -15.36
CA THR A 117 -9.62 -11.58 -16.42
C THR A 117 -10.28 -11.19 -17.75
N GLU A 118 -11.25 -11.97 -18.20
CA GLU A 118 -11.99 -11.67 -19.44
C GLU A 118 -12.90 -10.44 -19.29
N LYS A 119 -13.56 -10.29 -18.12
CA LYS A 119 -14.46 -9.18 -17.83
C LYS A 119 -13.73 -7.84 -17.88
N LEU A 120 -12.58 -7.73 -17.22
CA LEU A 120 -11.76 -6.52 -17.19
C LEU A 120 -11.21 -6.12 -18.57
N ASN A 121 -10.98 -7.10 -19.45
CA ASN A 121 -10.48 -6.87 -20.81
C ASN A 121 -11.59 -6.71 -21.86
N SER A 122 -12.87 -6.92 -21.49
CA SER A 122 -14.00 -6.91 -22.42
C SER A 122 -14.32 -5.54 -23.01
N GLY A 123 -13.93 -4.44 -22.33
CA GLY A 123 -14.31 -3.06 -22.67
C GLY A 123 -15.75 -2.70 -22.29
N LYS A 124 -16.52 -3.60 -21.67
CA LYS A 124 -17.87 -3.32 -21.17
C LYS A 124 -17.85 -2.34 -20.01
N TRP A 125 -16.81 -2.37 -19.20
CA TRP A 125 -16.59 -1.50 -18.03
C TRP A 125 -15.31 -0.68 -18.27
N PRO A 126 -15.40 0.48 -18.95
CA PRO A 126 -14.24 1.22 -19.42
C PRO A 126 -13.35 1.74 -18.29
N HIS A 127 -13.95 2.10 -17.13
CA HIS A 127 -13.18 2.61 -15.97
C HIS A 127 -12.53 1.48 -15.14
N LEU A 128 -12.91 0.21 -15.37
CA LEU A 128 -12.24 -0.95 -14.77
C LEU A 128 -11.16 -1.56 -15.67
N LYS A 129 -11.06 -1.11 -16.93
CA LYS A 129 -9.96 -1.50 -17.82
C LYS A 129 -8.69 -0.77 -17.38
N ALA A 130 -7.63 -1.53 -17.11
CA ALA A 130 -6.38 -0.93 -16.68
C ALA A 130 -5.74 -0.09 -17.78
N GLU A 131 -5.37 1.15 -17.45
CA GLU A 131 -4.52 1.99 -18.31
C GLU A 131 -3.12 1.35 -18.46
N ASN A 132 -2.62 0.71 -17.40
CA ASN A 132 -1.34 0.02 -17.38
C ASN A 132 -1.54 -1.50 -17.24
N GLU A 133 -1.45 -2.21 -18.36
CA GLU A 133 -1.62 -3.67 -18.40
C GLU A 133 -0.57 -4.43 -17.57
N ALA A 134 0.66 -3.90 -17.45
CA ALA A 134 1.69 -4.52 -16.62
C ALA A 134 1.32 -4.46 -15.13
N MET A 135 0.71 -3.37 -14.65
CA MET A 135 0.23 -3.29 -13.26
C MET A 135 -0.97 -4.22 -13.02
N GLN A 136 -1.88 -4.34 -13.98
CA GLN A 136 -2.98 -5.31 -13.91
C GLN A 136 -2.43 -6.74 -13.83
N LEU A 137 -1.42 -7.05 -14.65
CA LEU A 137 -0.75 -8.35 -14.62
C LEU A 137 -0.06 -8.59 -13.27
N ASN A 138 0.63 -7.58 -12.71
CA ASN A 138 1.24 -7.69 -11.38
C ASN A 138 0.23 -8.05 -10.29
N ALA A 139 -1.01 -7.57 -10.39
CA ALA A 139 -2.09 -7.89 -9.45
C ALA A 139 -2.68 -9.30 -9.66
N SER A 140 -2.39 -9.97 -10.78
CA SER A 140 -2.90 -11.31 -11.08
C SER A 140 -2.22 -12.41 -10.27
N ILE A 141 -2.87 -13.57 -10.20
CA ILE A 141 -2.32 -14.82 -9.67
C ILE A 141 -2.19 -15.79 -10.84
N ASN A 142 -0.97 -16.05 -11.29
CA ASN A 142 -0.67 -16.91 -12.46
C ASN A 142 -1.47 -16.50 -13.71
N GLY A 143 -1.56 -15.18 -13.96
CA GLY A 143 -2.25 -14.60 -15.10
C GLY A 143 -3.75 -14.40 -14.93
N LYS A 144 -4.35 -14.77 -13.79
CA LYS A 144 -5.77 -14.61 -13.50
C LYS A 144 -6.03 -13.47 -12.51
N ASN A 145 -6.94 -12.57 -12.84
CA ASN A 145 -7.36 -11.48 -11.96
C ASN A 145 -8.57 -11.90 -11.11
N TYR A 146 -8.36 -12.19 -9.84
CA TYR A 146 -9.42 -12.54 -8.87
C TYR A 146 -10.01 -11.33 -8.14
N GLY A 147 -9.90 -10.16 -8.74
CA GLY A 147 -10.47 -8.90 -8.28
C GLY A 147 -10.10 -7.76 -9.20
N VAL A 148 -10.77 -6.62 -9.04
CA VAL A 148 -10.44 -5.37 -9.73
C VAL A 148 -9.23 -4.76 -9.03
N PRO A 149 -8.08 -4.57 -9.70
CA PRO A 149 -6.88 -4.05 -9.05
C PRO A 149 -7.07 -2.59 -8.65
N ARG A 150 -6.54 -2.24 -7.48
CA ARG A 150 -6.48 -0.88 -6.95
C ARG A 150 -5.14 -0.28 -7.33
N LEU A 151 -5.06 0.38 -8.48
CA LEU A 151 -3.79 0.86 -9.02
C LEU A 151 -3.21 2.02 -8.21
N ARG A 152 -1.90 2.13 -8.24
CA ARG A 152 -1.11 3.14 -7.52
C ARG A 152 0.17 3.40 -8.32
N ASP A 153 0.67 4.64 -8.27
CA ASP A 153 1.98 4.97 -8.84
C ASP A 153 3.05 3.97 -8.32
N PRO A 154 3.73 3.25 -9.22
CA PRO A 154 4.76 2.29 -8.83
C PRO A 154 6.06 2.98 -8.40
N MET A 155 6.36 4.18 -8.92
CA MET A 155 7.60 4.86 -8.65
C MET A 155 7.43 5.81 -7.46
N ARG A 156 7.88 5.36 -6.31
CA ARG A 156 7.65 6.10 -5.05
C ARG A 156 8.89 6.25 -4.18
N THR A 157 9.97 5.55 -4.50
CA THR A 157 11.20 5.57 -3.72
C THR A 157 11.88 6.93 -3.74
N ALA A 158 12.39 7.37 -2.59
CA ALA A 158 13.18 8.60 -2.46
C ALA A 158 14.26 8.45 -1.39
N VAL A 159 15.34 9.20 -1.57
CA VAL A 159 16.31 9.53 -0.52
C VAL A 159 15.87 10.85 0.09
N ILE A 160 15.43 10.81 1.34
CA ILE A 160 14.96 11.94 2.13
C ILE A 160 16.12 12.42 2.99
N ILE A 161 16.44 13.72 2.95
CA ILE A 161 17.68 14.21 3.54
C ILE A 161 17.48 15.53 4.28
N ARG A 162 18.26 15.76 5.35
CA ARG A 162 18.35 17.04 6.05
C ARG A 162 19.04 18.06 5.15
N LYS A 163 18.22 18.91 4.53
CA LYS A 163 18.71 19.95 3.64
C LYS A 163 19.57 20.98 4.37
N ASP A 164 19.14 21.42 5.53
CA ASP A 164 19.87 22.35 6.38
C ASP A 164 21.27 21.83 6.78
N TRP A 165 21.41 20.51 6.95
CA TRP A 165 22.72 19.90 7.22
C TRP A 165 23.62 19.87 5.99
N LEU A 166 23.04 19.56 4.80
CA LEU A 166 23.78 19.66 3.53
C LEU A 166 24.29 21.09 3.32
N ASP A 167 23.38 22.08 3.43
CA ASP A 167 23.70 23.49 3.22
C ASP A 167 24.81 23.97 4.19
N LYS A 168 24.72 23.60 5.48
CA LYS A 168 25.71 23.95 6.50
C LYS A 168 27.08 23.38 6.24
N LEU A 169 27.14 22.14 5.76
CA LEU A 169 28.40 21.44 5.46
C LEU A 169 28.90 21.69 4.04
N GLY A 170 28.16 22.46 3.20
CA GLY A 170 28.51 22.73 1.81
C GLY A 170 28.42 21.51 0.90
N LEU A 171 27.59 20.52 1.25
CA LEU A 171 27.39 19.29 0.50
C LEU A 171 26.26 19.43 -0.50
N GLN A 172 26.30 18.63 -1.57
CA GLN A 172 25.24 18.55 -2.58
C GLN A 172 24.34 17.34 -2.31
N MET A 173 23.15 17.31 -2.93
CA MET A 173 22.27 16.14 -2.93
C MET A 173 23.01 14.94 -3.55
N PRO A 174 22.84 13.72 -3.00
CA PRO A 174 23.52 12.54 -3.54
C PRO A 174 22.99 12.15 -4.93
N GLU A 175 23.89 11.79 -5.84
CA GLU A 175 23.57 11.20 -7.14
C GLU A 175 23.96 9.71 -7.20
N THR A 176 24.90 9.29 -6.35
CA THR A 176 25.48 7.94 -6.31
C THR A 176 25.39 7.34 -4.91
N THR A 177 25.55 6.02 -4.81
CA THR A 177 25.67 5.34 -3.51
C THR A 177 26.92 5.75 -2.74
N GLU A 178 27.99 6.17 -3.42
CA GLU A 178 29.20 6.70 -2.76
C GLU A 178 28.94 8.10 -2.19
N ASP A 179 28.23 9.00 -2.91
CA ASP A 179 27.84 10.30 -2.34
C ASP A 179 26.98 10.10 -1.08
N LEU A 180 26.06 9.12 -1.11
CA LEU A 180 25.24 8.77 0.05
C LEU A 180 26.10 8.37 1.26
N TYR A 181 27.14 7.57 1.02
CA TYR A 181 28.07 7.16 2.07
C TYR A 181 28.86 8.36 2.62
N GLU A 182 29.44 9.21 1.76
CA GLU A 182 30.21 10.37 2.20
C GLU A 182 29.33 11.37 2.96
N ILE A 183 28.08 11.59 2.55
CA ILE A 183 27.12 12.43 3.26
C ILE A 183 26.77 11.81 4.61
N ALA A 184 26.51 10.50 4.67
CA ALA A 184 26.22 9.82 5.94
C ALA A 184 27.40 9.95 6.92
N LYS A 185 28.63 9.84 6.42
CA LYS A 185 29.86 10.03 7.19
C LYS A 185 30.02 11.47 7.68
N ALA A 186 29.81 12.46 6.80
CA ALA A 186 29.86 13.85 7.18
C ALA A 186 28.81 14.20 8.24
N PHE A 187 27.56 13.72 8.09
CA PHE A 187 26.49 13.91 9.07
C PHE A 187 26.80 13.28 10.43
N THR A 188 27.62 12.23 10.46
CA THR A 188 28.02 11.57 11.71
C THR A 188 29.19 12.26 12.37
N THR A 189 30.14 12.84 11.59
CA THR A 189 31.45 13.23 12.12
C THR A 189 31.70 14.73 12.17
N GLN A 190 30.88 15.57 11.49
CA GLN A 190 31.15 17.00 11.30
C GLN A 190 30.14 17.92 12.04
N ASP A 191 29.47 17.44 13.10
CA ASP A 191 28.55 18.22 13.92
C ASP A 191 27.53 19.05 13.07
N PRO A 192 26.67 18.41 12.26
CA PRO A 192 25.80 19.10 11.33
C PRO A 192 24.71 19.94 12.05
N ASP A 193 24.31 19.58 13.28
CA ASP A 193 23.36 20.34 14.09
C ASP A 193 24.02 21.51 14.84
N GLY A 194 25.35 21.50 15.01
CA GLY A 194 26.13 22.58 15.58
C GLY A 194 26.04 22.69 17.10
N ASN A 195 25.72 21.58 17.74
CA ASN A 195 25.60 21.55 19.20
C ASN A 195 26.92 21.28 19.96
N GLY A 196 28.02 21.03 19.22
CA GLY A 196 29.37 20.76 19.75
C GLY A 196 29.52 19.33 20.27
N LYS A 197 28.64 18.39 19.93
CA LYS A 197 28.65 17.00 20.39
C LYS A 197 28.68 16.04 19.21
N ALA A 198 29.28 14.87 19.40
CA ALA A 198 29.24 13.77 18.43
C ALA A 198 28.03 12.87 18.73
N ASP A 199 26.81 13.36 18.54
CA ASP A 199 25.57 12.66 18.88
C ASP A 199 24.57 12.56 17.71
N THR A 200 25.07 12.79 16.48
CA THR A 200 24.33 12.61 15.24
C THR A 200 24.81 11.39 14.46
N TYR A 201 23.96 10.86 13.59
CA TYR A 201 24.29 9.79 12.64
C TYR A 201 23.72 10.11 11.25
N GLY A 202 24.30 9.50 10.22
CA GLY A 202 23.92 9.74 8.85
C GLY A 202 22.58 9.12 8.51
N LEU A 203 22.54 7.80 8.39
CA LEU A 203 21.38 7.05 7.93
C LEU A 203 20.51 6.56 9.10
N ILE A 204 19.23 6.76 8.99
CA ILE A 204 18.22 6.24 9.92
C ILE A 204 17.58 4.99 9.31
N LEU A 205 17.73 3.85 9.95
CA LEU A 205 17.09 2.60 9.58
C LEU A 205 16.15 2.13 10.70
N PRO A 206 14.95 1.66 10.39
CA PRO A 206 14.08 0.95 11.34
C PRO A 206 14.34 -0.55 11.27
N LYS A 207 13.81 -1.29 12.22
CA LYS A 207 13.64 -2.72 12.08
C LYS A 207 12.65 -2.98 10.92
N TRP A 208 13.17 -3.40 9.78
CA TRP A 208 12.35 -3.71 8.61
C TRP A 208 11.98 -5.19 8.61
N GLY A 209 10.67 -5.45 8.69
CA GLY A 209 10.14 -6.80 8.89
C GLY A 209 9.80 -7.51 7.59
N GLY A 210 10.75 -7.71 6.68
CA GLY A 210 10.47 -8.46 5.46
C GLY A 210 11.68 -8.64 4.55
N TYR A 211 11.55 -9.56 3.62
CA TYR A 211 12.46 -9.76 2.50
C TYR A 211 11.68 -9.48 1.22
N GLN A 212 12.22 -8.65 0.33
CA GLN A 212 11.53 -8.16 -0.89
C GLN A 212 10.18 -7.47 -0.57
N ASN A 213 10.21 -6.57 0.39
CA ASN A 213 9.05 -5.83 0.90
C ASN A 213 9.22 -4.31 0.79
N ALA A 214 9.83 -3.84 -0.30
CA ALA A 214 10.05 -2.43 -0.63
C ALA A 214 10.75 -1.62 0.49
N GLY A 215 11.68 -2.24 1.19
CA GLY A 215 12.47 -1.60 2.24
C GLY A 215 13.77 -0.99 1.75
N PRO A 216 14.49 -0.26 2.61
CA PRO A 216 15.77 0.36 2.26
C PRO A 216 16.81 -0.65 1.72
N TYR A 217 16.77 -1.89 2.22
CA TYR A 217 17.66 -2.96 1.79
C TYR A 217 17.39 -3.38 0.35
N ASP A 218 16.11 -3.57 -0.02
CA ASP A 218 15.69 -4.00 -1.36
C ASP A 218 15.98 -2.90 -2.39
N VAL A 219 15.81 -1.63 -2.00
CA VAL A 219 16.18 -0.47 -2.82
C VAL A 219 17.69 -0.45 -3.09
N MET A 220 18.53 -0.67 -2.07
CA MET A 220 19.98 -0.71 -2.21
C MET A 220 20.44 -1.89 -3.08
N GLU A 221 19.84 -3.08 -2.91
CA GLU A 221 20.09 -4.23 -3.77
C GLU A 221 19.89 -3.85 -5.25
N THR A 222 18.80 -3.14 -5.57
CA THR A 222 18.50 -2.66 -6.94
C THR A 222 19.54 -1.65 -7.42
N TRP A 223 19.97 -0.69 -6.59
CA TRP A 223 21.02 0.26 -6.97
C TRP A 223 22.37 -0.42 -7.23
N TYR A 224 22.65 -1.52 -6.54
CA TYR A 224 23.84 -2.34 -6.77
C TYR A 224 23.75 -3.26 -7.99
N GLY A 225 22.61 -3.31 -8.66
CA GLY A 225 22.38 -4.09 -9.88
C GLY A 225 21.70 -5.42 -9.67
N ALA A 226 21.30 -5.75 -8.43
CA ALA A 226 20.47 -6.92 -8.20
C ALA A 226 19.06 -6.72 -8.80
N PRO A 227 18.38 -7.78 -9.23
CA PRO A 227 17.02 -7.69 -9.70
C PRO A 227 16.03 -7.35 -8.57
N ASN A 228 14.90 -6.78 -8.90
CA ASN A 228 13.80 -6.53 -7.97
C ASN A 228 13.05 -7.84 -7.67
N GLY A 229 13.51 -8.59 -6.69
CA GLY A 229 12.96 -9.89 -6.28
C GLY A 229 13.35 -11.04 -7.19
N TRP A 230 13.03 -10.95 -8.45
CA TRP A 230 13.39 -11.90 -9.50
C TRP A 230 13.92 -11.16 -10.72
N GLY A 231 14.96 -11.72 -11.33
CA GLY A 231 15.46 -11.30 -12.63
C GLY A 231 15.35 -12.42 -13.65
N GLU A 232 15.62 -12.10 -14.91
CA GLU A 232 15.74 -13.09 -15.98
C GLU A 232 17.19 -13.19 -16.43
N LYS A 233 17.68 -14.43 -16.53
CA LYS A 233 18.98 -14.75 -17.09
C LYS A 233 18.86 -16.01 -17.95
N ASP A 234 19.26 -15.92 -19.21
CA ASP A 234 19.23 -17.03 -20.18
C ASP A 234 17.85 -17.70 -20.29
N GLY A 235 16.76 -16.90 -20.27
CA GLY A 235 15.38 -17.36 -20.35
C GLY A 235 14.84 -18.03 -19.06
N LYS A 236 15.54 -17.87 -17.94
CA LYS A 236 15.15 -18.41 -16.63
C LYS A 236 15.09 -17.33 -15.56
N LEU A 237 14.15 -17.50 -14.65
CA LEU A 237 14.08 -16.67 -13.46
C LEU A 237 15.19 -17.01 -12.46
N VAL A 238 15.85 -15.97 -11.96
CA VAL A 238 16.86 -16.03 -10.91
C VAL A 238 16.42 -15.13 -9.75
N PRO A 239 16.33 -15.63 -8.50
CA PRO A 239 15.98 -14.79 -7.36
C PRO A 239 17.13 -13.86 -6.97
N THR A 240 16.81 -12.69 -6.43
CA THR A 240 17.80 -11.69 -5.97
C THR A 240 18.87 -12.29 -5.07
N VAL A 241 18.49 -13.18 -4.16
CA VAL A 241 19.41 -13.80 -3.18
C VAL A 241 20.57 -14.59 -3.81
N ASP A 242 20.41 -15.05 -5.06
CA ASP A 242 21.43 -15.81 -5.80
C ASP A 242 22.36 -14.90 -6.62
N THR A 243 22.23 -13.60 -6.48
CA THR A 243 23.05 -12.64 -7.23
C THR A 243 24.17 -12.08 -6.35
N PRO A 244 25.38 -11.89 -6.89
CA PRO A 244 26.48 -11.29 -6.13
C PRO A 244 26.17 -9.85 -5.69
N GLU A 245 25.37 -9.14 -6.46
CA GLU A 245 24.99 -7.75 -6.22
C GLU A 245 24.19 -7.60 -4.90
N ALA A 246 23.36 -8.59 -4.55
CA ALA A 246 22.63 -8.60 -3.27
C ALA A 246 23.59 -8.67 -2.06
N LEU A 247 24.65 -9.48 -2.15
CA LEU A 247 25.68 -9.54 -1.12
C LEU A 247 26.48 -8.24 -1.05
N GLU A 248 26.85 -7.64 -2.19
CA GLU A 248 27.57 -6.36 -2.21
C GLU A 248 26.74 -5.22 -1.58
N ALA A 249 25.42 -5.18 -1.82
CA ALA A 249 24.52 -4.25 -1.14
C ALA A 249 24.49 -4.48 0.39
N ALA A 250 24.49 -5.75 0.83
CA ALA A 250 24.57 -6.06 2.25
C ALA A 250 25.93 -5.64 2.87
N LYS A 251 27.05 -5.76 2.12
CA LYS A 251 28.37 -5.26 2.53
C LYS A 251 28.39 -3.73 2.68
N PHE A 252 27.66 -3.01 1.82
CA PHE A 252 27.52 -1.55 1.96
C PHE A 252 26.85 -1.17 3.29
N PHE A 253 25.72 -1.80 3.62
CA PHE A 253 25.08 -1.56 4.92
C PHE A 253 25.96 -1.98 6.09
N LYS A 254 26.69 -3.10 5.97
CA LYS A 254 27.65 -3.52 6.98
C LYS A 254 28.75 -2.46 7.19
N LYS A 255 29.29 -1.87 6.12
CA LYS A 255 30.27 -0.77 6.20
C LYS A 255 29.69 0.42 6.97
N LEU A 256 28.43 0.83 6.68
CA LEU A 256 27.77 1.92 7.40
C LEU A 256 27.60 1.61 8.90
N VAL A 257 27.26 0.38 9.25
CA VAL A 257 27.09 -0.07 10.64
C VAL A 257 28.43 -0.15 11.37
N ASP A 258 29.46 -0.75 10.76
CA ASP A 258 30.80 -0.88 11.32
C ASP A 258 31.42 0.49 11.62
N GLU A 259 31.18 1.48 10.76
CA GLU A 259 31.63 2.87 10.93
C GLU A 259 30.68 3.72 11.78
N LYS A 260 29.60 3.14 12.33
CA LYS A 260 28.60 3.82 13.20
C LYS A 260 27.88 4.98 12.51
N LEU A 261 27.68 4.88 11.20
CA LEU A 261 26.97 5.89 10.41
C LEU A 261 25.45 5.73 10.41
N VAL A 262 24.94 4.70 11.12
CA VAL A 262 23.53 4.34 11.26
C VAL A 262 23.10 4.50 12.72
N ASN A 263 21.82 4.81 12.95
CA ASN A 263 21.28 4.82 14.31
C ASN A 263 21.57 3.49 15.05
N PRO A 264 21.98 3.55 16.33
CA PRO A 264 22.42 2.36 17.08
C PRO A 264 21.31 1.31 17.30
N ASP A 265 20.04 1.71 17.26
CA ASP A 265 18.88 0.87 17.47
C ASP A 265 18.20 0.38 16.16
N TYR A 266 18.91 0.47 15.01
CA TYR A 266 18.37 0.12 13.67
C TYR A 266 17.72 -1.28 13.59
N ALA A 267 18.21 -2.23 14.39
CA ALA A 267 17.69 -3.60 14.39
C ALA A 267 16.44 -3.78 15.27
N SER A 268 16.04 -2.76 16.05
CA SER A 268 14.94 -2.82 16.99
C SER A 268 13.96 -1.66 16.91
N MET A 269 14.32 -0.54 16.27
CA MET A 269 13.48 0.65 16.14
C MET A 269 12.18 0.32 15.41
N ASP A 270 11.06 0.67 16.02
CA ASP A 270 9.75 0.57 15.41
C ASP A 270 9.63 1.55 14.22
N ALA A 271 9.18 1.04 13.05
CA ALA A 271 9.01 1.85 11.84
C ALA A 271 8.01 3.01 12.01
N THR A 272 7.09 2.95 12.95
CA THR A 272 6.18 4.08 13.28
C THR A 272 6.91 5.27 13.89
N LYS A 273 8.11 5.06 14.47
CA LYS A 273 8.97 6.09 15.05
C LYS A 273 10.07 6.56 14.12
N TRP A 274 10.07 6.13 12.88
CA TRP A 274 11.16 6.39 11.93
C TRP A 274 11.42 7.88 11.67
N ASN A 275 10.38 8.71 11.75
CA ASN A 275 10.51 10.16 11.57
C ASN A 275 11.15 10.88 12.77
N ASP A 276 11.03 10.30 13.98
CA ASP A 276 11.40 10.99 15.20
C ASP A 276 12.88 11.42 15.24
N PRO A 277 13.86 10.53 14.96
CA PRO A 277 15.27 10.93 14.95
C PRO A 277 15.59 12.01 13.91
N PHE A 278 14.92 11.97 12.74
CA PHE A 278 15.12 12.97 11.70
C PHE A 278 14.63 14.36 12.13
N VAL A 279 13.42 14.43 12.68
CA VAL A 279 12.79 15.68 13.13
C VAL A 279 13.47 16.23 14.39
N GLN A 280 14.00 15.34 15.26
CA GLN A 280 14.74 15.71 16.46
C GLN A 280 16.20 16.09 16.21
N GLY A 281 16.68 16.03 14.96
CA GLY A 281 18.06 16.37 14.62
C GLY A 281 19.08 15.34 15.10
N LYS A 282 18.71 14.05 15.15
CA LYS A 282 19.64 12.96 15.51
C LYS A 282 20.16 12.21 14.29
N GLY A 283 19.40 12.15 13.20
CA GLY A 283 19.83 11.52 11.97
C GLY A 283 19.40 12.32 10.75
N GLY A 284 20.11 12.17 9.63
CA GLY A 284 19.96 13.07 8.49
C GLY A 284 19.45 12.46 7.20
N ILE A 285 19.38 11.11 7.08
CA ILE A 285 19.00 10.43 5.83
C ILE A 285 17.97 9.33 6.11
N ILE A 286 16.93 9.26 5.28
CA ILE A 286 15.96 8.15 5.25
C ILE A 286 15.79 7.72 3.79
N ILE A 287 15.80 6.41 3.53
CA ILE A 287 15.44 5.81 2.23
C ILE A 287 14.07 5.19 2.38
N ASP A 288 13.03 5.81 1.79
CA ASP A 288 11.64 5.32 1.86
C ASP A 288 10.80 5.92 0.71
N VAL A 289 9.48 5.77 0.78
CA VAL A 289 8.57 6.39 -0.18
C VAL A 289 8.55 7.92 -0.03
N SER A 290 8.51 8.63 -1.15
CA SER A 290 8.56 10.10 -1.23
C SER A 290 7.45 10.82 -0.43
N SER A 291 6.31 10.16 -0.18
CA SER A 291 5.26 10.73 0.68
C SER A 291 5.69 10.91 2.13
N ARG A 292 6.70 10.16 2.62
CA ARG A 292 7.31 10.37 3.94
C ARG A 292 8.01 11.73 4.01
N ALA A 293 8.68 12.16 2.94
CA ALA A 293 9.31 13.48 2.89
C ALA A 293 8.29 14.61 3.11
N ALA A 294 7.12 14.53 2.46
CA ALA A 294 6.04 15.48 2.68
C ALA A 294 5.48 15.43 4.11
N ALA A 295 5.35 14.24 4.70
CA ALA A 295 4.93 14.08 6.09
C ALA A 295 5.94 14.71 7.07
N ILE A 296 7.25 14.50 6.86
CA ILE A 296 8.33 15.12 7.63
C ILE A 296 8.32 16.64 7.48
N MET A 297 8.14 17.16 6.26
CA MET A 297 7.97 18.61 6.02
C MET A 297 6.81 19.19 6.82
N GLY A 298 5.68 18.46 6.88
CA GLY A 298 4.53 18.84 7.70
C GLY A 298 4.83 18.88 9.20
N LEU A 299 5.68 17.97 9.72
CA LEU A 299 6.14 17.99 11.12
C LEU A 299 7.04 19.20 11.38
N PHE A 300 7.98 19.53 10.50
CA PHE A 300 8.78 20.77 10.63
C PHE A 300 7.92 22.01 10.56
N LYS A 301 6.90 22.06 9.70
CA LYS A 301 5.97 23.19 9.61
C LYS A 301 5.20 23.44 10.92
N GLN A 302 4.91 22.40 11.69
CA GLN A 302 4.31 22.54 13.02
C GLN A 302 5.28 23.12 14.05
N GLN A 303 6.59 22.90 13.89
CA GLN A 303 7.64 23.38 14.79
C GLN A 303 8.13 24.78 14.40
N ASP A 304 8.33 25.04 13.11
CA ASP A 304 8.83 26.28 12.55
C ASP A 304 8.11 26.59 11.21
N ALA A 305 6.99 27.28 11.31
CA ALA A 305 6.14 27.60 10.18
C ALA A 305 6.80 28.55 9.15
N GLN A 306 7.91 29.21 9.49
CA GLN A 306 8.61 30.14 8.59
C GLN A 306 9.71 29.48 7.79
N ASN A 307 10.44 28.52 8.39
CA ASN A 307 11.64 27.94 7.78
C ASN A 307 11.49 26.43 7.45
N PHE A 308 10.31 25.85 7.63
CA PHE A 308 10.08 24.39 7.51
C PHE A 308 10.61 23.78 6.21
N ALA A 309 10.56 24.49 5.11
CA ALA A 309 11.00 24.03 3.79
C ALA A 309 12.53 23.96 3.67
N SER A 310 13.29 24.59 4.58
CA SER A 310 14.75 24.53 4.60
C SER A 310 15.31 23.29 5.29
N TYR A 311 14.47 22.54 6.05
CA TYR A 311 14.95 21.41 6.86
C TYR A 311 14.99 20.08 6.12
N VAL A 312 14.20 19.91 5.08
CA VAL A 312 14.06 18.63 4.36
C VAL A 312 14.04 18.79 2.87
N ASP A 313 14.77 17.92 2.19
CA ASP A 313 14.70 17.76 0.74
C ASP A 313 14.71 16.28 0.37
N MET A 314 14.55 15.96 -0.92
CA MET A 314 14.58 14.60 -1.43
C MET A 314 15.19 14.53 -2.83
N THR A 315 15.77 13.38 -3.14
CA THR A 315 16.10 12.96 -4.51
C THR A 315 15.53 11.57 -4.78
N GLY A 316 15.54 11.14 -6.03
CA GLY A 316 15.09 9.81 -6.44
C GLY A 316 16.12 8.71 -6.20
N ASN A 317 16.03 7.67 -7.00
CA ASN A 317 16.96 6.55 -6.96
C ASN A 317 18.37 6.97 -7.41
N LEU A 318 19.38 6.35 -6.82
CA LEU A 318 20.78 6.69 -7.03
C LEU A 318 21.44 5.79 -8.08
N LYS A 319 22.58 6.23 -8.62
CA LYS A 319 23.47 5.39 -9.42
C LYS A 319 24.24 4.44 -8.50
N GLY A 320 24.35 3.20 -8.92
CA GLY A 320 25.15 2.18 -8.26
C GLY A 320 26.67 2.36 -8.45
N PRO A 321 27.46 1.42 -7.89
CA PRO A 321 28.92 1.46 -8.02
C PRO A 321 29.43 1.35 -9.46
N ASP A 322 28.65 0.79 -10.36
CA ASP A 322 28.95 0.68 -11.80
C ASP A 322 28.60 1.95 -12.60
N GLY A 323 28.05 2.99 -11.94
CA GLY A 323 27.65 4.25 -12.55
C GLY A 323 26.27 4.23 -13.19
N GLU A 324 25.57 3.10 -13.20
CA GLU A 324 24.26 2.96 -13.80
C GLU A 324 23.16 3.33 -12.78
N LYS A 325 22.16 4.09 -13.24
CA LYS A 325 20.97 4.38 -12.44
C LYS A 325 19.94 3.26 -12.62
N ARG A 326 19.49 2.69 -11.52
CA ARG A 326 18.43 1.68 -11.46
C ARG A 326 17.44 2.09 -10.39
N SER A 327 16.17 2.14 -10.78
CA SER A 327 15.11 2.59 -9.89
C SER A 327 14.27 1.41 -9.42
N TYR A 328 13.95 1.41 -8.12
CA TYR A 328 13.14 0.38 -7.49
C TYR A 328 11.65 0.73 -7.62
N PRO A 329 10.85 0.07 -8.48
CA PRO A 329 9.41 0.23 -8.52
C PRO A 329 8.74 -0.67 -7.49
N THR A 330 7.65 -0.19 -6.91
CA THR A 330 6.69 -1.03 -6.19
C THR A 330 5.83 -1.83 -7.18
N LEU A 331 4.95 -2.69 -6.67
CA LEU A 331 4.07 -3.53 -7.50
C LEU A 331 3.10 -2.74 -8.40
N GLY A 332 2.87 -1.45 -8.12
CA GLY A 332 1.95 -0.58 -8.86
C GLY A 332 0.48 -0.77 -8.48
N TYR A 333 0.19 -1.50 -7.42
CA TYR A 333 -1.16 -1.65 -6.88
C TYR A 333 -1.16 -1.72 -5.34
N ALA A 334 -2.31 -1.48 -4.74
CA ALA A 334 -2.53 -1.54 -3.28
C ALA A 334 -3.64 -2.54 -2.95
N GLY A 335 -3.53 -3.74 -3.50
CA GLY A 335 -4.56 -4.77 -3.39
C GLY A 335 -5.62 -4.67 -4.50
N PHE A 336 -6.77 -5.29 -4.28
CA PHE A 336 -7.85 -5.39 -5.25
C PHE A 336 -9.21 -5.59 -4.56
N LEU A 337 -10.27 -5.32 -5.28
CA LEU A 337 -11.64 -5.63 -4.87
C LEU A 337 -12.01 -7.01 -5.41
N ALA A 338 -12.03 -8.02 -4.54
CA ALA A 338 -12.38 -9.39 -4.90
C ALA A 338 -13.88 -9.62 -4.75
N ILE A 339 -14.50 -10.33 -5.69
CA ILE A 339 -15.94 -10.62 -5.72
C ILE A 339 -16.16 -12.10 -5.44
N SER A 340 -16.90 -12.40 -4.36
CA SER A 340 -17.18 -13.77 -3.90
C SER A 340 -18.13 -14.50 -4.83
N ARG A 341 -17.76 -15.71 -5.27
CA ARG A 341 -18.67 -16.57 -6.04
C ARG A 341 -19.77 -17.20 -5.20
N GLN A 342 -19.57 -17.28 -3.89
CA GLN A 342 -20.59 -17.80 -2.98
C GLN A 342 -21.74 -16.81 -2.80
N SER A 343 -21.41 -15.54 -2.57
CA SER A 343 -22.41 -14.49 -2.32
C SER A 343 -22.94 -13.85 -3.61
N VAL A 344 -22.22 -14.04 -4.72
CA VAL A 344 -22.55 -13.58 -6.09
C VAL A 344 -22.51 -14.79 -7.02
N PRO A 345 -23.53 -15.68 -6.99
CA PRO A 345 -23.47 -16.94 -7.68
C PRO A 345 -23.69 -16.86 -9.21
N THR A 346 -24.26 -15.77 -9.72
CA THR A 346 -24.62 -15.64 -11.14
C THR A 346 -23.81 -14.56 -11.86
N GLU A 347 -23.64 -14.73 -13.18
CA GLU A 347 -23.02 -13.73 -14.07
C GLU A 347 -23.78 -12.40 -14.08
N ALA A 348 -25.11 -12.44 -13.92
CA ALA A 348 -25.92 -11.22 -13.91
C ALA A 348 -25.67 -10.38 -12.65
N GLU A 349 -25.58 -11.01 -11.49
CA GLU A 349 -25.21 -10.34 -10.23
C GLU A 349 -23.76 -9.82 -10.30
N LEU A 350 -22.84 -10.60 -10.86
CA LEU A 350 -21.47 -10.15 -11.09
C LEU A 350 -21.43 -8.89 -11.98
N ASP A 351 -22.15 -8.90 -13.09
CA ASP A 351 -22.21 -7.77 -14.02
C ASP A 351 -22.80 -6.51 -13.37
N ASP A 352 -23.77 -6.66 -12.47
CA ASP A 352 -24.37 -5.57 -11.70
C ASP A 352 -23.37 -4.96 -10.71
N ILE A 353 -22.61 -5.80 -9.98
CA ILE A 353 -21.52 -5.34 -9.11
C ILE A 353 -20.42 -4.65 -9.93
N LEU A 354 -19.97 -5.24 -11.03
CA LEU A 354 -18.95 -4.63 -11.90
C LEU A 354 -19.42 -3.26 -12.45
N THR A 355 -20.71 -3.13 -12.78
CA THR A 355 -21.29 -1.84 -13.21
C THR A 355 -21.24 -0.80 -12.09
N THR A 356 -21.47 -1.22 -10.85
CA THR A 356 -21.38 -0.34 -9.66
C THR A 356 -19.92 0.09 -9.42
N LEU A 357 -18.96 -0.85 -9.50
CA LEU A 357 -17.53 -0.55 -9.36
C LEU A 357 -16.99 0.31 -10.51
N ASP A 358 -17.45 0.10 -11.75
CA ASP A 358 -17.11 0.95 -12.90
C ASP A 358 -17.56 2.39 -12.70
N LYS A 359 -18.76 2.57 -12.13
CA LYS A 359 -19.30 3.89 -11.78
C LYS A 359 -18.45 4.58 -10.71
N LEU A 360 -18.04 3.85 -9.67
CA LEU A 360 -17.12 4.37 -8.63
C LEU A 360 -15.72 4.67 -9.18
N ALA A 361 -15.26 3.90 -10.15
CA ALA A 361 -13.96 4.12 -10.81
C ALA A 361 -13.97 5.28 -11.82
N SER A 362 -15.14 5.83 -12.20
CA SER A 362 -15.25 7.03 -13.05
C SER A 362 -14.68 8.26 -12.33
N LYS A 363 -14.40 9.33 -13.08
CA LYS A 363 -13.92 10.59 -12.52
C LYS A 363 -14.80 11.11 -11.38
N GLU A 364 -16.11 11.09 -11.57
CA GLU A 364 -17.08 11.56 -10.57
C GLU A 364 -17.04 10.68 -9.31
N GLY A 365 -16.94 9.36 -9.48
CA GLY A 365 -16.82 8.41 -8.38
C GLY A 365 -15.54 8.61 -7.60
N GLN A 366 -14.41 8.72 -8.30
CA GLN A 366 -13.10 8.98 -7.69
C GLN A 366 -13.08 10.30 -6.91
N ILE A 367 -13.68 11.37 -7.45
CA ILE A 367 -13.82 12.66 -6.75
C ILE A 367 -14.62 12.46 -5.46
N LEU A 368 -15.74 11.75 -5.54
CA LEU A 368 -16.59 11.50 -4.38
C LEU A 368 -15.87 10.71 -3.29
N GLU A 369 -15.12 9.66 -3.67
CA GLU A 369 -14.39 8.82 -2.73
C GLU A 369 -13.16 9.50 -2.12
N ASN A 370 -12.45 10.37 -2.88
CA ASN A 370 -11.17 10.95 -2.44
C ASN A 370 -11.27 12.41 -1.99
N ASN A 371 -12.19 13.19 -2.56
CA ASN A 371 -12.35 14.62 -2.23
C ASN A 371 -13.65 14.89 -1.44
N GLY A 372 -14.63 13.97 -1.51
CA GLY A 372 -15.92 14.13 -0.88
C GLY A 372 -16.92 14.90 -1.75
N ILE A 373 -17.66 15.83 -1.16
CA ILE A 373 -18.77 16.54 -1.81
C ILE A 373 -18.36 17.98 -2.13
N GLN A 374 -18.33 18.30 -3.42
CA GLN A 374 -17.96 19.65 -3.87
C GLN A 374 -18.87 20.71 -3.27
N ASP A 375 -18.31 21.86 -2.92
CA ASP A 375 -18.94 23.00 -2.23
C ASP A 375 -19.43 22.71 -0.80
N VAL A 376 -19.28 21.46 -0.32
CA VAL A 376 -19.54 21.06 1.07
C VAL A 376 -18.23 20.74 1.80
N SER A 377 -17.42 19.81 1.29
CA SER A 377 -16.16 19.39 1.91
C SER A 377 -14.92 19.92 1.20
N PHE A 378 -15.03 20.31 -0.07
CA PHE A 378 -13.96 20.95 -0.83
C PHE A 378 -14.51 21.90 -1.89
N LYS A 379 -13.63 22.77 -2.41
CA LYS A 379 -13.84 23.61 -3.59
C LYS A 379 -12.80 23.30 -4.64
N VAL A 380 -13.16 23.47 -5.92
CA VAL A 380 -12.22 23.36 -7.03
C VAL A 380 -11.50 24.69 -7.23
N ASP A 381 -10.18 24.68 -7.41
CA ASP A 381 -9.33 25.83 -7.72
C ASP A 381 -8.34 25.42 -8.82
N GLY A 382 -8.72 25.61 -10.09
CA GLY A 382 -7.99 25.06 -11.24
C GLY A 382 -7.97 23.53 -11.20
N ASP A 383 -6.77 22.94 -11.20
CA ASP A 383 -6.58 21.49 -11.13
C ASP A 383 -6.52 20.94 -9.69
N TRP A 384 -6.74 21.79 -8.70
CA TRP A 384 -6.63 21.46 -7.28
C TRP A 384 -7.99 21.41 -6.59
N SER A 385 -8.04 20.67 -5.49
CA SER A 385 -9.10 20.78 -4.47
C SER A 385 -8.60 21.59 -3.28
N VAL A 386 -9.44 22.50 -2.79
CA VAL A 386 -9.21 23.25 -1.54
C VAL A 386 -10.17 22.73 -0.49
N THR A 387 -9.65 22.12 0.56
CA THR A 387 -10.44 21.54 1.66
C THR A 387 -11.24 22.64 2.38
N ILE A 388 -12.54 22.42 2.55
CA ILE A 388 -13.39 23.19 3.45
C ILE A 388 -13.28 22.57 4.84
N LYS A 389 -13.33 23.41 5.89
CA LYS A 389 -13.24 23.00 7.30
C LYS A 389 -14.48 23.39 8.07
N GLY A 390 -14.78 22.61 9.12
CA GLY A 390 -15.87 22.84 10.07
C GLY A 390 -17.15 22.07 9.76
N GLY A 391 -17.86 21.65 10.80
CA GLY A 391 -19.15 20.96 10.69
C GLY A 391 -19.09 19.69 9.85
N ASP A 392 -20.05 19.55 8.94
CA ASP A 392 -20.18 18.38 8.05
C ASP A 392 -18.97 18.15 7.15
N ALA A 393 -18.24 19.21 6.78
CA ALA A 393 -17.05 19.11 5.96
C ALA A 393 -15.93 18.29 6.65
N ASP A 394 -15.72 18.46 7.95
CA ASP A 394 -14.71 17.69 8.69
C ASP A 394 -15.05 16.21 8.74
N VAL A 395 -16.34 15.87 8.90
CA VAL A 395 -16.83 14.48 8.90
C VAL A 395 -16.62 13.86 7.51
N ILE A 396 -17.03 14.54 6.45
CA ILE A 396 -16.87 14.06 5.08
C ILE A 396 -15.38 13.86 4.75
N ASN A 397 -14.51 14.81 5.10
CA ASN A 397 -13.08 14.74 4.85
C ASN A 397 -12.39 13.61 5.66
N ALA A 398 -12.90 13.25 6.82
CA ALA A 398 -12.45 12.08 7.56
C ALA A 398 -12.89 10.78 6.87
N ASP A 399 -14.17 10.71 6.46
CA ASP A 399 -14.76 9.54 5.81
C ASP A 399 -14.08 9.19 4.47
N THR A 400 -13.63 10.20 3.67
CA THR A 400 -12.95 9.96 2.38
C THR A 400 -11.74 9.05 2.52
N LYS A 401 -11.00 9.08 3.64
CA LYS A 401 -9.83 8.21 3.85
C LYS A 401 -10.20 6.72 3.81
N SER A 402 -11.40 6.38 4.29
CA SER A 402 -11.90 5.01 4.29
C SER A 402 -12.59 4.67 2.98
N PHE A 403 -13.42 5.56 2.43
CA PHE A 403 -14.07 5.31 1.14
C PHE A 403 -13.08 5.19 -0.01
N ALA A 404 -11.97 5.95 -0.02
CA ALA A 404 -10.87 5.79 -0.99
C ALA A 404 -10.24 4.38 -0.98
N GLN A 405 -10.49 3.55 0.06
CA GLN A 405 -10.07 2.15 0.05
C GLN A 405 -10.96 1.25 -0.83
N LEU A 406 -12.10 1.73 -1.26
CA LEU A 406 -13.01 1.06 -2.21
C LEU A 406 -12.70 1.48 -3.66
N GLY A 407 -11.97 2.58 -3.87
CA GLY A 407 -11.57 3.06 -5.19
C GLY A 407 -10.52 2.18 -5.85
N THR A 408 -10.57 2.05 -7.17
CA THR A 408 -9.67 1.20 -7.96
C THR A 408 -8.63 1.98 -8.75
N ASN A 409 -8.95 3.17 -9.25
CA ASN A 409 -8.10 4.01 -10.11
C ASN A 409 -7.53 3.25 -11.32
N THR A 410 -8.24 2.26 -11.83
CA THR A 410 -7.76 1.33 -12.87
C THR A 410 -7.50 2.04 -14.20
N ALA A 411 -8.39 2.96 -14.58
CA ALA A 411 -8.25 3.80 -15.76
C ALA A 411 -7.51 5.13 -15.50
N GLY A 412 -6.65 5.16 -14.47
CA GLY A 412 -5.94 6.37 -14.05
C GLY A 412 -6.58 7.04 -12.83
N TYR A 413 -5.81 7.93 -12.19
CA TYR A 413 -6.28 8.73 -11.06
C TYR A 413 -6.80 10.09 -11.57
N GLU A 414 -8.10 10.32 -11.42
CA GLU A 414 -8.79 11.52 -11.93
C GLU A 414 -9.36 12.42 -10.82
N ALA A 415 -9.26 12.03 -9.54
CA ALA A 415 -9.65 12.89 -8.43
C ALA A 415 -8.71 14.10 -8.31
N TYR A 416 -9.22 15.18 -7.73
CA TYR A 416 -8.41 16.38 -7.52
C TYR A 416 -7.33 16.15 -6.45
N THR A 417 -6.13 16.61 -6.74
CA THR A 417 -5.07 16.70 -5.73
C THR A 417 -5.38 17.86 -4.76
N VAL A 418 -5.20 17.63 -3.47
CA VAL A 418 -5.36 18.70 -2.46
C VAL A 418 -4.30 19.77 -2.69
N LYS A 419 -4.74 21.03 -2.81
CA LYS A 419 -3.87 22.18 -3.03
C LYS A 419 -2.88 22.32 -1.87
N PRO A 420 -1.58 22.34 -2.14
CA PRO A 420 -0.59 22.68 -1.12
C PRO A 420 -0.87 24.06 -0.52
N SER A 421 -0.64 24.22 0.77
CA SER A 421 -1.02 25.42 1.49
C SER A 421 0.00 26.57 1.37
N THR A 422 1.21 26.26 0.83
CA THR A 422 2.27 27.24 0.56
C THR A 422 2.93 26.95 -0.78
N ALA A 423 3.62 27.97 -1.34
CA ALA A 423 4.42 27.81 -2.56
C ALA A 423 5.56 26.78 -2.40
N ASP A 424 6.15 26.69 -1.21
CA ASP A 424 7.21 25.72 -0.92
C ASP A 424 6.67 24.27 -0.94
N GLU A 425 5.51 24.03 -0.37
CA GLU A 425 4.85 22.72 -0.43
C GLU A 425 4.45 22.35 -1.86
N GLU A 426 4.01 23.34 -2.67
CA GLU A 426 3.70 23.12 -4.08
C GLU A 426 4.97 22.79 -4.89
N ALA A 427 6.04 23.54 -4.71
CA ALA A 427 7.33 23.27 -5.35
C ALA A 427 7.86 21.86 -4.96
N PHE A 428 7.72 21.48 -3.70
CA PHE A 428 8.11 20.18 -3.21
C PHE A 428 7.26 19.04 -3.80
N TYR A 429 5.96 19.27 -3.95
CA TYR A 429 5.05 18.33 -4.61
C TYR A 429 5.42 18.14 -6.09
N LEU A 430 5.66 19.23 -6.83
CA LEU A 430 6.05 19.17 -8.24
C LEU A 430 7.42 18.49 -8.41
N LYS A 431 8.38 18.76 -7.52
CA LYS A 431 9.68 18.08 -7.49
C LYS A 431 9.49 16.56 -7.33
N ARG A 432 8.60 16.13 -6.45
CA ARG A 432 8.28 14.70 -6.25
C ARG A 432 7.77 14.06 -7.54
N LEU A 433 6.85 14.70 -8.25
CA LEU A 433 6.33 14.18 -9.51
C LEU A 433 7.43 14.06 -10.57
N ALA A 434 8.29 15.06 -10.70
CA ALA A 434 9.42 15.03 -11.64
C ALA A 434 10.41 13.91 -11.31
N ILE A 435 10.67 13.63 -10.02
CA ILE A 435 11.49 12.50 -9.57
C ILE A 435 10.85 11.18 -9.99
N HIS A 436 9.55 11.01 -9.78
CA HIS A 436 8.84 9.77 -10.16
C HIS A 436 8.90 9.52 -11.66
N GLU A 437 8.68 10.57 -12.48
CA GLU A 437 8.74 10.48 -13.94
C GLU A 437 10.14 10.10 -14.43
N GLU A 438 11.18 10.72 -13.84
CA GLU A 438 12.57 10.44 -14.21
C GLU A 438 12.99 9.01 -13.79
N ASP A 439 12.63 8.58 -12.59
CA ASP A 439 12.96 7.26 -12.06
C ASP A 439 12.25 6.13 -12.81
N MET A 440 11.05 6.40 -13.37
CA MET A 440 10.33 5.43 -14.18
C MET A 440 11.14 5.00 -15.42
N LYS A 441 11.98 5.87 -15.96
CA LYS A 441 12.81 5.56 -17.15
C LYS A 441 13.87 4.49 -16.90
N THR A 442 14.23 4.27 -15.64
CA THR A 442 15.25 3.30 -15.22
C THR A 442 14.72 2.24 -14.28
N ALA A 443 13.39 2.03 -14.28
CA ALA A 443 12.70 1.09 -13.41
C ALA A 443 13.13 -0.37 -13.66
N VAL A 444 13.53 -1.07 -12.59
CA VAL A 444 13.87 -2.49 -12.62
C VAL A 444 12.64 -3.32 -12.28
N HIS A 445 11.92 -3.75 -13.29
CA HIS A 445 10.69 -4.53 -13.13
C HIS A 445 10.98 -5.97 -12.74
N ASN A 446 10.14 -6.52 -11.87
CA ASN A 446 10.18 -7.94 -11.52
C ASN A 446 9.33 -8.75 -12.53
N PRO A 447 9.93 -9.61 -13.35
CA PRO A 447 9.21 -10.40 -14.34
C PRO A 447 8.30 -11.46 -13.73
N ALA A 448 8.43 -11.72 -12.43
CA ALA A 448 7.70 -12.79 -11.74
C ALA A 448 6.54 -12.29 -10.86
N ASN A 449 6.23 -10.99 -10.86
CA ASN A 449 5.19 -10.42 -9.98
C ASN A 449 3.82 -11.10 -10.08
N ALA A 450 3.46 -11.59 -11.26
CA ALA A 450 2.20 -12.30 -11.50
C ALA A 450 2.23 -13.78 -11.09
N LEU A 451 3.42 -14.33 -10.82
CA LEU A 451 3.60 -15.75 -10.55
C LEU A 451 3.53 -16.05 -9.06
N VAL A 452 2.90 -17.15 -8.72
CA VAL A 452 2.76 -17.60 -7.34
C VAL A 452 3.09 -19.08 -7.26
N SER A 453 4.21 -19.41 -6.57
CA SER A 453 4.63 -20.77 -6.29
C SER A 453 3.83 -21.36 -5.13
N GLU A 454 3.36 -22.59 -5.24
CA GLU A 454 2.64 -23.30 -4.16
C GLU A 454 3.53 -23.52 -2.94
N THR A 455 4.81 -23.84 -3.16
CA THR A 455 5.79 -23.94 -2.07
C THR A 455 5.96 -22.61 -1.35
N PHE A 456 6.01 -21.50 -2.08
CA PHE A 456 6.08 -20.18 -1.44
C PHE A 456 4.80 -19.83 -0.66
N VAL A 457 3.62 -20.18 -1.17
CA VAL A 457 2.36 -20.03 -0.44
C VAL A 457 2.34 -20.79 0.90
N SER A 458 3.01 -21.93 0.96
CA SER A 458 3.02 -22.79 2.17
C SER A 458 4.19 -22.48 3.11
N LYS A 459 5.38 -22.17 2.61
CA LYS A 459 6.63 -22.00 3.36
C LYS A 459 7.25 -20.61 3.29
N GLY A 460 6.70 -19.69 2.47
CA GLY A 460 7.33 -18.41 2.16
C GLY A 460 7.66 -17.57 3.38
N ALA A 461 6.81 -17.57 4.41
CA ALA A 461 7.09 -16.85 5.66
C ALA A 461 8.37 -17.37 6.35
N GLN A 462 8.54 -18.70 6.43
CA GLN A 462 9.74 -19.31 7.00
C GLN A 462 10.97 -19.05 6.13
N LEU A 463 10.84 -19.21 4.81
CA LEU A 463 11.93 -18.97 3.86
C LEU A 463 12.40 -17.51 3.90
N ASN A 464 11.47 -16.56 3.91
CA ASN A 464 11.81 -15.14 4.03
C ASN A 464 12.50 -14.83 5.36
N GLN A 465 12.08 -15.45 6.47
CA GLN A 465 12.70 -15.22 7.78
C GLN A 465 14.18 -15.65 7.79
N ILE A 466 14.53 -16.77 7.11
CA ILE A 466 15.93 -17.19 6.96
C ILE A 466 16.78 -16.09 6.33
N LEU A 467 16.28 -15.48 5.24
CA LEU A 467 17.01 -14.44 4.51
C LEU A 467 17.08 -13.12 5.27
N VAL A 468 15.99 -12.73 5.95
CA VAL A 468 15.97 -11.55 6.83
C VAL A 468 16.99 -11.68 7.95
N ASP A 469 16.99 -12.82 8.65
CA ASP A 469 17.91 -13.07 9.76
C ASP A 469 19.37 -13.10 9.29
N ALA A 470 19.64 -13.77 8.15
CA ALA A 470 20.96 -13.84 7.56
C ALA A 470 21.51 -12.44 7.23
N ARG A 471 20.69 -11.63 6.54
CA ARG A 471 21.03 -10.25 6.17
C ARG A 471 21.31 -9.38 7.41
N LEU A 472 20.39 -9.37 8.37
CA LEU A 472 20.55 -8.55 9.58
C LEU A 472 21.74 -8.96 10.43
N LYS A 473 22.00 -10.28 10.61
CA LYS A 473 23.16 -10.77 11.37
C LYS A 473 24.48 -10.47 10.65
N PHE A 474 24.50 -10.52 9.32
CA PHE A 474 25.65 -10.16 8.53
C PHE A 474 25.96 -8.67 8.65
N ILE A 475 24.96 -7.80 8.47
CA ILE A 475 25.08 -6.35 8.61
C ILE A 475 25.53 -5.98 10.03
N ALA A 476 25.01 -6.65 11.05
CA ALA A 476 25.38 -6.45 12.45
C ALA A 476 26.80 -7.01 12.82
N GLY A 477 27.52 -7.61 11.86
CA GLY A 477 28.84 -8.21 12.12
C GLY A 477 28.79 -9.50 12.95
N GLN A 478 27.61 -10.06 13.17
CA GLN A 478 27.43 -11.33 13.89
C GLN A 478 27.72 -12.55 13.02
N PHE A 479 27.56 -12.42 11.69
CA PHE A 479 27.90 -13.43 10.71
C PHE A 479 29.06 -12.97 9.83
N THR A 480 29.96 -13.90 9.51
CA THR A 480 30.92 -13.77 8.41
C THR A 480 30.18 -13.95 7.08
N GLU A 481 30.84 -13.65 5.96
CA GLU A 481 30.34 -13.91 4.61
C GLU A 481 30.05 -15.41 4.39
N ASP A 482 30.92 -16.29 4.89
CA ASP A 482 30.71 -17.74 4.80
C ASP A 482 29.45 -18.18 5.57
N GLN A 483 29.19 -17.58 6.73
CA GLN A 483 27.98 -17.87 7.52
C GLN A 483 26.72 -17.34 6.84
N TYR A 484 26.78 -16.14 6.24
CA TYR A 484 25.69 -15.63 5.41
C TYR A 484 25.39 -16.56 4.24
N ASN A 485 26.41 -16.98 3.50
CA ASN A 485 26.29 -17.91 2.38
C ASN A 485 25.77 -19.29 2.84
N ALA A 486 26.08 -19.73 4.05
CA ALA A 486 25.53 -20.95 4.63
C ALA A 486 24.02 -20.84 4.86
N GLU A 487 23.51 -19.70 5.31
CA GLU A 487 22.08 -19.48 5.47
C GLU A 487 21.34 -19.38 4.11
N VAL A 488 21.98 -18.81 3.08
CA VAL A 488 21.43 -18.84 1.72
C VAL A 488 21.31 -20.29 1.23
N LYS A 489 22.33 -21.13 1.45
CA LYS A 489 22.28 -22.57 1.13
C LYS A 489 21.18 -23.29 1.93
N ARG A 490 20.98 -22.90 3.19
CA ARG A 490 19.90 -23.42 4.02
C ARG A 490 18.53 -23.05 3.45
N TRP A 491 18.35 -21.79 2.98
CA TRP A 491 17.14 -21.35 2.30
C TRP A 491 16.81 -22.24 1.09
N HIS A 492 17.81 -22.53 0.24
CA HIS A 492 17.68 -23.47 -0.88
C HIS A 492 17.19 -24.84 -0.43
N ALA A 493 17.87 -25.42 0.57
CA ALA A 493 17.58 -26.76 1.07
C ALA A 493 16.20 -26.88 1.74
N GLU A 494 15.72 -25.84 2.42
CA GLU A 494 14.43 -25.84 3.13
C GLU A 494 13.23 -25.60 2.19
N GLY A 495 13.46 -25.24 0.92
CA GLY A 495 12.40 -25.10 -0.07
C GLY A 495 12.67 -24.08 -1.18
N GLY A 496 13.73 -23.28 -1.09
CA GLY A 496 14.09 -22.28 -2.10
C GLY A 496 14.27 -22.90 -3.49
N ASP A 497 14.94 -24.04 -3.61
CA ASP A 497 15.11 -24.75 -4.88
C ASP A 497 13.76 -25.15 -5.49
N GLN A 498 12.80 -25.57 -4.66
CA GLN A 498 11.47 -25.93 -5.15
C GLN A 498 10.69 -24.67 -5.60
N VAL A 499 10.81 -23.55 -4.86
CA VAL A 499 10.23 -22.27 -5.28
C VAL A 499 10.81 -21.84 -6.64
N ILE A 500 12.14 -21.88 -6.81
CA ILE A 500 12.80 -21.54 -8.07
C ILE A 500 12.30 -22.41 -9.23
N LYS A 501 12.18 -23.72 -8.99
CA LYS A 501 11.67 -24.66 -9.98
C LYS A 501 10.24 -24.32 -10.39
N GLU A 502 9.34 -24.15 -9.42
CA GLU A 502 7.92 -23.84 -9.68
C GLU A 502 7.75 -22.48 -10.40
N MET A 503 8.51 -21.46 -9.98
CA MET A 503 8.49 -20.16 -10.62
C MET A 503 8.96 -20.24 -12.08
N ASN A 504 9.99 -21.00 -12.39
CA ASN A 504 10.46 -21.22 -13.75
C ASN A 504 9.49 -22.05 -14.60
N GLU A 505 8.81 -23.03 -14.01
CA GLU A 505 7.76 -23.80 -14.70
C GLU A 505 6.54 -22.93 -15.05
N LEU A 506 6.18 -21.99 -14.16
CA LEU A 506 5.12 -21.00 -14.42
C LEU A 506 5.56 -19.99 -15.46
N TYR A 507 6.80 -19.51 -15.38
CA TYR A 507 7.35 -18.52 -16.31
C TYR A 507 7.41 -19.06 -17.75
N ALA A 508 7.79 -20.30 -17.93
CA ALA A 508 7.86 -20.96 -19.25
C ALA A 508 6.48 -21.17 -19.92
N LYS A 509 5.38 -20.99 -19.19
CA LYS A 509 4.00 -21.14 -19.72
C LYS A 509 3.36 -19.81 -20.12
N ARG A 510 4.06 -18.71 -20.01
CA ARG A 510 3.58 -17.36 -20.36
C ARG A 510 3.45 -17.13 -21.86
#